data_818c3ef9d58abba77bb3e48a76976c8f
#
_entry.id   818c3ef9d58abba77bb3e48a76976c8f
#
_cell.length_a   1.000
_cell.length_b   1.000
_cell.length_c   1.000
_cell.angle_alpha   90.00
_cell.angle_beta   90.00
_cell.angle_gamma   90.00
#
_symmetry.space_group_name_H-M   'P 1'
#
loop_
_entity.id
_entity.type
_entity.pdbx_description
1 polymer ?
#
loop_
_entity_poly.entity_id
_entity_poly.type
_entity_poly.pdbx_seq_one_letter_code
_entity_poly.pdbx_strand_id
1 'polypeptide(L)' 'LIVNTGLALEYLSKGKFKATNHRVLWNKSKRMSIPFFFEPSYDFRMHPSFLNGSKSNKKGIFFQDFLRNSLKKFVEYQR' A
#
# COMPACT_ATOMS: atom_id res chain seq x y z
N LEU A 1 -9.28 -12.38 12.12
CA LEU A 1 -8.62 -11.18 11.60
C LEU A 1 -7.60 -11.58 10.53
N ILE A 2 -7.67 -10.94 9.38
CA ILE A 2 -6.74 -11.18 8.29
C ILE A 2 -5.92 -9.90 8.08
N VAL A 3 -4.59 -10.02 8.04
CA VAL A 3 -3.69 -8.90 7.81
C VAL A 3 -2.97 -9.10 6.48
N ASN A 4 -3.07 -8.11 5.59
CA ASN A 4 -2.38 -8.12 4.32
C ASN A 4 -1.42 -6.94 4.23
N THR A 5 -0.20 -7.20 3.76
CA THR A 5 0.75 -6.13 3.48
C THR A 5 0.41 -5.45 2.17
N GLY A 6 0.60 -4.14 2.12
CA GLY A 6 0.26 -3.35 0.95
C GLY A 6 1.48 -2.76 0.24
N LEU A 7 1.20 -2.06 -0.85
CA LEU A 7 2.24 -1.47 -1.69
C LEU A 7 3.07 -0.40 -0.96
N ALA A 8 2.47 0.33 -0.02
CA ALA A 8 3.20 1.35 0.73
C ALA A 8 4.30 0.72 1.58
N LEU A 9 3.99 -0.38 2.28
CA LEU A 9 4.99 -1.09 3.08
C LEU A 9 6.06 -1.73 2.19
N GLU A 10 5.67 -2.25 1.03
CA GLU A 10 6.63 -2.77 0.05
C GLU A 10 7.61 -1.69 -0.37
N TYR A 11 7.11 -0.50 -0.69
CA TYR A 11 7.94 0.64 -1.07
C TYR A 11 8.88 1.06 0.07
N LEU A 12 8.33 1.24 1.29
CA LEU A 12 9.10 1.70 2.46
C LEU A 12 10.19 0.71 2.86
N SER A 13 9.98 -0.58 2.60
CA SER A 13 10.93 -1.63 2.96
C SER A 13 11.88 -2.01 1.83
N LYS A 14 11.89 -1.26 0.72
CA LYS A 14 12.64 -1.58 -0.50
C LYS A 14 12.33 -2.99 -1.01
N GLY A 15 11.07 -3.38 -0.94
CA GLY A 15 10.62 -4.69 -1.40
C GLY A 15 10.87 -5.83 -0.44
N LYS A 16 11.36 -5.56 0.77
CA LYS A 16 11.58 -6.60 1.78
C LYS A 16 10.26 -7.25 2.21
N PHE A 17 9.22 -6.43 2.39
CA PHE A 17 7.86 -6.91 2.63
C PHE A 17 7.06 -6.73 1.35
N LYS A 18 6.74 -7.84 0.69
CA LYS A 18 6.00 -7.80 -0.59
C LYS A 18 4.52 -7.54 -0.33
N ALA A 19 3.90 -6.74 -1.20
CA ALA A 19 2.46 -6.57 -1.19
C ALA A 19 1.80 -7.90 -1.54
N THR A 20 0.73 -8.22 -0.82
CA THR A 20 0.00 -9.47 -1.02
C THR A 20 -1.09 -9.27 -2.06
N ASN A 21 -0.96 -9.97 -3.19
CA ASN A 21 -2.06 -10.05 -4.14
C ASN A 21 -3.18 -10.88 -3.54
N HIS A 22 -4.34 -10.29 -3.45
CA HIS A 22 -5.48 -10.96 -2.83
C HIS A 22 -6.77 -10.54 -3.51
N ARG A 23 -7.76 -11.39 -3.39
CA ARG A 23 -9.10 -11.13 -3.91
C ARG A 23 -10.11 -11.79 -3.00
N VAL A 24 -11.36 -11.34 -3.10
CA VAL A 24 -12.47 -11.95 -2.40
C VAL A 24 -13.20 -12.87 -3.37
N LEU A 25 -13.29 -14.15 -3.00
CA LEU A 25 -14.04 -15.11 -3.81
C LEU A 25 -15.55 -14.87 -3.63
N TRP A 26 -16.28 -15.05 -4.72
CA TRP A 26 -17.72 -14.93 -4.67
C TRP A 26 -18.30 -16.01 -3.76
N ASN A 27 -19.27 -15.62 -2.94
CA ASN A 27 -19.89 -16.52 -1.98
C ASN A 27 -21.41 -16.35 -2.06
N LYS A 28 -22.14 -17.47 -2.05
CA LYS A 28 -23.60 -17.46 -2.12
C LYS A 28 -24.26 -17.00 -0.82
N SER A 29 -23.57 -17.09 0.31
CA SER A 29 -24.13 -16.67 1.59
C SER A 29 -23.88 -15.18 1.82
N LYS A 30 -24.75 -14.54 2.58
CA LYS A 30 -24.56 -13.16 3.01
C LYS A 30 -23.31 -13.06 3.87
N ARG A 31 -22.51 -12.05 3.58
CA ARG A 31 -21.28 -11.84 4.32
C ARG A 31 -21.00 -10.35 4.43
N MET A 32 -20.37 -9.96 5.53
CA MET A 32 -19.93 -8.58 5.76
C MET A 32 -18.42 -8.55 5.90
N SER A 33 -17.80 -7.50 5.34
CA SER A 33 -16.38 -7.27 5.47
C SER A 33 -16.17 -5.82 5.92
N ILE A 34 -15.33 -5.64 6.95
CA ILE A 34 -15.01 -4.32 7.48
C ILE A 34 -13.50 -4.16 7.41
N PRO A 35 -12.97 -3.57 6.33
CA PRO A 35 -11.53 -3.36 6.22
C PRO A 35 -11.08 -2.16 7.05
N PHE A 36 -9.90 -2.28 7.64
CA PHE A 36 -9.20 -1.19 8.30
C PHE A 36 -7.87 -0.97 7.59
N PHE A 37 -7.68 0.23 7.04
CA PHE A 37 -6.45 0.58 6.34
C PHE A 37 -5.55 1.35 7.31
N PHE A 38 -4.40 0.77 7.62
CA PHE A 38 -3.39 1.43 8.43
C PHE A 38 -2.45 2.18 7.48
N GLU A 39 -2.55 3.50 7.46
CA GLU A 39 -1.89 4.33 6.47
C GLU A 39 -1.18 5.51 7.13
N PRO A 40 -0.08 6.01 6.53
CA PRO A 40 0.51 7.27 6.99
C PRO A 40 -0.37 8.46 6.60
N SER A 41 -0.07 9.63 7.15
CA SER A 41 -0.76 10.86 6.75
C SER A 41 -0.44 11.21 5.30
N TYR A 42 -1.33 11.96 4.65
CA TYR A 42 -1.20 12.28 3.22
C TYR A 42 0.05 13.09 2.91
N ASP A 43 0.50 13.92 3.83
CA ASP A 43 1.69 14.76 3.67
C ASP A 43 2.97 14.08 4.16
N PHE A 44 2.91 12.80 4.52
CA PHE A 44 4.09 12.04 4.93
C PHE A 44 4.96 11.73 3.71
N ARG A 45 6.25 12.04 3.83
CA ARG A 45 7.22 11.70 2.77
C ARG A 45 7.73 10.29 2.98
N MET A 46 7.48 9.44 1.99
CA MET A 46 7.89 8.04 2.01
C MET A 46 9.27 7.91 1.36
N HIS A 47 10.20 7.32 2.12
CA HIS A 47 11.54 7.00 1.62
C HIS A 47 11.72 5.49 1.59
N PRO A 48 12.28 4.92 0.52
CA PRO A 48 12.46 3.46 0.43
C PRO A 48 13.31 2.87 1.53
N SER A 49 14.13 3.66 2.20
CA SER A 49 14.99 3.17 3.30
C SER A 49 14.48 3.57 4.68
N PHE A 50 13.26 4.04 4.79
CA PHE A 50 12.72 4.56 6.04
C PHE A 50 12.80 3.54 7.18
N LEU A 51 12.41 2.29 6.91
CA LEU A 51 12.38 1.24 7.92
C LEU A 51 13.77 0.75 8.32
N ASN A 52 14.78 1.03 7.52
CA ASN A 52 16.15 0.62 7.79
C ASN A 52 16.95 1.70 8.54
N GLY A 53 16.31 2.83 8.86
CA GLY A 53 16.97 3.92 9.56
C GLY A 53 18.05 4.65 8.76
N SER A 54 18.22 4.34 7.48
CA SER A 54 19.20 5.02 6.66
C SER A 54 18.65 6.38 6.22
N LYS A 55 19.43 7.42 6.44
CA LYS A 55 19.10 8.77 5.96
C LYS A 55 19.38 8.81 4.46
N SER A 56 18.33 8.75 3.67
CA SER A 56 18.46 8.96 2.23
C SER A 56 18.44 10.45 1.95
N ASN A 57 19.42 10.93 1.18
CA ASN A 57 19.42 12.31 0.67
C ASN A 57 18.42 12.51 -0.46
N LYS A 58 17.78 11.44 -0.92
CA LYS A 58 16.78 11.52 -1.97
C LYS A 58 15.46 11.99 -1.36
N LYS A 59 14.82 12.93 -2.05
CA LYS A 59 13.48 13.38 -1.68
C LYS A 59 12.53 12.21 -1.85
N GLY A 60 11.79 11.89 -0.79
CA GLY A 60 10.76 10.86 -0.85
C GLY A 60 9.54 11.32 -1.63
N ILE A 61 8.63 10.40 -1.85
CA ILE A 61 7.34 10.70 -2.47
C ILE A 61 6.31 10.90 -1.36
N PHE A 62 5.44 11.89 -1.50
CA PHE A 62 4.33 12.06 -0.58
C PHE A 62 3.35 10.88 -0.70
N PHE A 63 2.81 10.44 0.43
CA PHE A 63 1.86 9.33 0.44
C PHE A 63 0.65 9.62 -0.44
N GLN A 64 0.14 10.86 -0.45
CA GLN A 64 -0.99 11.22 -1.30
C GLN A 64 -0.71 10.99 -2.78
N ASP A 65 0.51 11.30 -3.24
CA ASP A 65 0.89 11.08 -4.63
C ASP A 65 1.07 9.60 -4.94
N PHE A 66 1.66 8.86 -4.01
CA PHE A 66 1.81 7.41 -4.13
C PHE A 66 0.44 6.74 -4.26
N LEU A 67 -0.51 7.12 -3.42
CA LEU A 67 -1.85 6.57 -3.43
C LEU A 67 -2.57 6.90 -4.75
N ARG A 68 -2.47 8.14 -5.20
CA ARG A 68 -3.08 8.56 -6.47
C ARG A 68 -2.54 7.76 -7.65
N ASN A 69 -1.22 7.57 -7.72
CA ASN A 69 -0.60 6.79 -8.79
C ASN A 69 -1.00 5.31 -8.72
N SER A 70 -1.13 4.74 -7.53
CA SER A 70 -1.57 3.37 -7.34
C SER A 70 -3.01 3.18 -7.80
N LEU A 71 -3.90 4.13 -7.50
CA LEU A 71 -5.29 4.07 -7.93
C LEU A 71 -5.43 4.17 -9.45
N LYS A 72 -4.61 4.98 -10.10
CA LYS A 72 -4.59 5.06 -11.57
C LYS A 72 -4.26 3.73 -12.20
N LYS A 73 -3.23 3.04 -11.69
CA LYS A 73 -2.86 1.71 -12.17
C LYS A 73 -4.00 0.72 -12.00
N PHE A 74 -4.67 0.78 -10.86
CA PHE A 74 -5.80 -0.12 -10.58
C PHE A 74 -6.93 0.06 -11.59
N VAL A 75 -7.27 1.31 -11.92
CA VAL A 75 -8.31 1.61 -12.92
C VAL A 75 -7.90 1.11 -14.30
N GLU A 76 -6.64 1.26 -14.69
CA GLU A 76 -6.14 0.77 -15.98
C GLU A 76 -6.26 -0.75 -16.11
N TYR A 77 -6.04 -1.49 -15.03
CA TYR A 77 -6.15 -2.94 -15.04
C TYR A 77 -7.58 -3.46 -15.11
N GLN A 78 -8.56 -2.63 -14.82
CA GLN A 78 -9.98 -3.02 -14.84
C GLN A 78 -10.66 -2.82 -16.19
N ARG A 79 -9.97 -2.27 -17.16
CA ARG A 79 -10.52 -2.06 -18.51
C ARG A 79 -10.41 -3.31 -19.38
#